data_7913dec2763090f12158ae1d5ac71513
#
_entry.id   7913dec2763090f12158ae1d5ac71513
#
_cell.length_a   1.000
_cell.length_b   1.000
_cell.length_c   1.000
_cell.angle_alpha   90.00
_cell.angle_beta   90.00
_cell.angle_gamma   90.00
#
_symmetry.space_group_name_H-M   'P 1'
#
loop_
_entity.id
_entity.type
_entity.pdbx_description
1 polymer ?
#
loop_
_entity_poly.entity_id
_entity_poly.type
_entity_poly.pdbx_seq_one_letter_code
_entity_poly.pdbx_strand_id
1 'polypeptide(L)'
;AIILTEKNDYTIPTWLGDGYQEIPHESVSGEGTEGALIGPQDFLILPEIYGGVLDQLKDANCEKIMFVQAYDYIFELMKPGVTWGQFGVRRCLTTTKSQENYVNSLFPNIKTSIVSPTIPNYFVKNKEPKKPFIAIHCRESRETANFIKSFYIKHPFLKWITFRDMRGLSRP
;
A
#
# COMPACT_ATOMS: atom_id res chain seq x y z
N ALA A 1 -7.03 -16.85 7.91
CA ALA A 1 -6.41 -16.06 6.84
C ALA A 1 -5.11 -16.75 6.44
N ILE A 2 -4.73 -16.59 5.18
CA ILE A 2 -3.45 -17.07 4.62
C ILE A 2 -2.86 -15.89 3.87
N ILE A 3 -1.55 -15.69 3.98
CA ILE A 3 -0.84 -14.68 3.19
C ILE A 3 -0.21 -15.39 2.00
N LEU A 4 -0.57 -14.95 0.79
CA LEU A 4 0.02 -15.45 -0.45
C LEU A 4 1.23 -14.58 -0.81
N THR A 5 2.37 -15.21 -1.07
CA THR A 5 3.63 -14.54 -1.43
C THR A 5 4.14 -15.05 -2.77
N GLU A 6 4.85 -14.20 -3.51
CA GLU A 6 5.49 -14.60 -4.78
C GLU A 6 6.73 -15.48 -4.57
N LYS A 7 7.35 -15.41 -3.39
CA LYS A 7 8.61 -16.10 -3.08
C LYS A 7 8.47 -16.99 -1.86
N ASN A 8 9.15 -18.12 -1.90
CA ASN A 8 9.21 -19.07 -0.78
C ASN A 8 10.04 -18.57 0.41
N ASP A 9 10.89 -17.56 0.22
CA ASP A 9 11.81 -17.03 1.22
C ASP A 9 11.30 -15.76 1.92
N TYR A 10 9.99 -15.49 1.82
CA TYR A 10 9.40 -14.35 2.49
C TYR A 10 9.51 -14.48 4.00
N THR A 11 10.13 -13.49 4.63
CA THR A 11 10.20 -13.40 6.10
C THR A 11 9.28 -12.26 6.57
N ILE A 12 8.47 -12.55 7.58
CA ILE A 12 7.62 -11.53 8.19
C ILE A 12 8.52 -10.47 8.85
N PRO A 13 8.32 -9.18 8.55
CA PRO A 13 9.09 -8.14 9.20
C PRO A 13 8.90 -8.16 10.72
N THR A 14 9.98 -8.08 11.45
CA THR A 14 10.00 -8.16 12.93
C THR A 14 9.19 -7.05 13.63
N TRP A 15 8.85 -6.00 12.91
CA TRP A 15 8.04 -4.90 13.42
C TRP A 15 6.52 -5.16 13.35
N LEU A 16 6.09 -6.18 12.65
CA LEU A 16 4.74 -6.69 12.78
C LEU A 16 4.65 -7.46 14.10
N GLY A 17 3.62 -7.18 14.89
CA GLY A 17 3.43 -7.83 16.18
C GLY A 17 3.29 -9.35 16.06
N ASP A 18 3.45 -10.05 17.17
CA ASP A 18 3.52 -11.53 17.23
C ASP A 18 2.32 -12.24 16.57
N GLY A 19 1.11 -11.64 16.64
CA GLY A 19 -0.07 -12.19 15.99
C GLY A 19 0.01 -12.32 14.46
N TYR A 20 0.93 -11.62 13.80
CA TYR A 20 1.16 -11.78 12.35
C TYR A 20 2.06 -12.96 12.02
N GLN A 21 2.88 -13.39 12.96
CA GLN A 21 3.77 -14.54 12.77
C GLN A 21 3.01 -15.87 12.77
N GLU A 22 1.80 -15.87 13.34
CA GLU A 22 0.93 -17.03 13.38
C GLU A 22 0.11 -17.22 12.10
N ILE A 23 0.08 -16.22 11.20
CA ILE A 23 -0.68 -16.31 9.95
C ILE A 23 0.10 -17.19 8.95
N PRO A 24 -0.48 -18.30 8.47
CA PRO A 24 0.18 -19.15 7.48
C PRO A 24 0.55 -18.37 6.21
N HIS A 25 1.71 -18.68 5.66
CA HIS A 25 2.20 -18.15 4.39
C HIS A 25 2.29 -19.26 3.36
N GLU A 26 1.79 -19.00 2.17
CA GLU A 26 1.90 -19.90 1.03
C GLU A 26 2.49 -19.16 -0.16
N SER A 27 3.38 -19.83 -0.89
CA SER A 27 3.93 -19.28 -2.13
C SER A 27 3.03 -19.61 -3.31
N VAL A 28 2.80 -18.62 -4.17
CA VAL A 28 2.09 -18.81 -5.44
C VAL A 28 3.02 -19.11 -6.62
N SER A 29 4.34 -18.99 -6.41
CA SER A 29 5.37 -19.23 -7.42
C SER A 29 6.17 -20.49 -7.10
N GLY A 30 5.62 -21.67 -7.35
CA GLY A 30 6.36 -22.90 -7.21
C GLY A 30 6.07 -23.86 -8.36
N GLU A 31 7.09 -24.30 -9.09
CA GLU A 31 6.96 -25.50 -9.92
C GLU A 31 6.57 -26.67 -9.01
N GLY A 32 5.36 -27.22 -9.20
CA GLY A 32 4.88 -28.39 -8.48
C GLY A 32 4.10 -28.15 -7.19
N THR A 33 3.81 -26.91 -6.82
CA THR A 33 2.78 -26.64 -5.81
C THR A 33 1.41 -26.75 -6.47
N GLU A 34 0.58 -27.67 -6.01
CA GLU A 34 -0.87 -27.53 -6.17
C GLU A 34 -1.19 -26.13 -5.66
N GLY A 35 -1.61 -25.22 -6.56
CA GLY A 35 -1.85 -23.83 -6.21
C GLY A 35 -2.84 -23.74 -5.04
N ALA A 36 -2.77 -22.68 -4.26
CA ALA A 36 -3.69 -22.45 -3.16
C ALA A 36 -5.12 -22.72 -3.62
N LEU A 37 -5.79 -23.67 -2.99
CA LEU A 37 -7.17 -24.04 -3.33
C LEU A 37 -8.10 -22.93 -2.85
N ILE A 38 -8.45 -22.04 -3.76
CA ILE A 38 -9.37 -20.91 -3.49
C ILE A 38 -10.78 -21.36 -3.86
N GLY A 39 -11.65 -21.44 -2.88
CA GLY A 39 -13.04 -21.87 -3.03
C GLY A 39 -14.07 -20.73 -3.04
N PRO A 40 -15.34 -21.03 -3.28
CA PRO A 40 -16.41 -20.03 -3.40
C PRO A 40 -16.75 -19.30 -2.09
N GLN A 41 -16.27 -19.79 -0.96
CA GLN A 41 -16.45 -19.16 0.35
C GLN A 41 -15.27 -18.29 0.76
N ASP A 42 -14.22 -18.23 -0.08
CA ASP A 42 -13.00 -17.49 0.22
C ASP A 42 -13.09 -16.04 -0.29
N PHE A 43 -12.36 -15.19 0.39
CA PHE A 43 -12.14 -13.80 0.01
C PHE A 43 -10.70 -13.64 -0.45
N LEU A 44 -10.52 -13.21 -1.69
CA LEU A 44 -9.20 -12.89 -2.22
C LEU A 44 -8.99 -11.38 -2.21
N ILE A 45 -8.11 -10.91 -1.32
CA ILE A 45 -7.76 -9.49 -1.22
C ILE A 45 -6.49 -9.25 -2.04
N LEU A 46 -6.59 -8.40 -3.04
CA LEU A 46 -5.50 -8.06 -3.96
C LEU A 46 -5.15 -6.58 -3.84
N PRO A 47 -3.90 -6.21 -3.51
CA PRO A 47 -3.44 -4.85 -3.70
C PRO A 47 -3.58 -4.40 -5.16
N GLU A 48 -3.83 -3.11 -5.38
CA GLU A 48 -4.02 -2.53 -6.72
C GLU A 48 -2.84 -2.76 -7.66
N ILE A 49 -1.64 -2.87 -7.12
CA ILE A 49 -0.41 -3.18 -7.88
C ILE A 49 -0.48 -4.54 -8.58
N TYR A 50 -1.35 -5.42 -8.13
CA TYR A 50 -1.58 -6.72 -8.77
C TYR A 50 -2.80 -6.72 -9.71
N GLY A 51 -3.26 -5.56 -10.15
CA GLY A 51 -4.39 -5.45 -11.08
C GLY A 51 -4.24 -6.32 -12.35
N GLY A 52 -3.00 -6.50 -12.83
CA GLY A 52 -2.71 -7.36 -13.99
C GLY A 52 -2.94 -8.86 -13.76
N VAL A 53 -2.94 -9.32 -12.51
CA VAL A 53 -3.21 -10.72 -12.15
C VAL A 53 -4.70 -11.07 -12.25
N LEU A 54 -5.57 -10.07 -12.23
CA LEU A 54 -7.03 -10.29 -12.31
C LEU A 54 -7.45 -11.07 -13.57
N ASP A 55 -6.75 -10.88 -14.68
CA ASP A 55 -7.04 -11.63 -15.92
C ASP A 55 -6.79 -13.14 -15.76
N GLN A 56 -5.76 -13.50 -15.01
CA GLN A 56 -5.45 -14.91 -14.68
C GLN A 56 -6.44 -15.49 -13.68
N LEU A 57 -7.00 -14.65 -12.81
CA LEU A 57 -7.93 -15.04 -11.75
C LEU A 57 -9.40 -14.86 -12.13
N LYS A 58 -9.70 -14.55 -13.40
CA LYS A 58 -11.08 -14.28 -13.84
C LYS A 58 -12.03 -15.44 -13.54
N ASP A 59 -11.56 -16.68 -13.72
CA ASP A 59 -12.34 -17.92 -13.55
C ASP A 59 -12.28 -18.44 -12.09
N ALA A 60 -11.52 -17.81 -11.19
CA ALA A 60 -11.48 -18.18 -9.79
C ALA A 60 -12.84 -17.87 -9.13
N ASN A 61 -13.47 -18.92 -8.63
CA ASN A 61 -14.80 -18.83 -7.99
C ASN A 61 -14.66 -18.41 -6.51
N CYS A 62 -14.26 -17.16 -6.29
CA CYS A 62 -14.15 -16.54 -4.97
C CYS A 62 -14.59 -15.08 -5.03
N GLU A 63 -14.84 -14.47 -3.87
CA GLU A 63 -15.06 -13.02 -3.82
C GLU A 63 -13.73 -12.26 -3.90
N LYS A 64 -13.58 -11.45 -4.95
CA LYS A 64 -12.37 -10.65 -5.20
C LYS A 64 -12.56 -9.24 -4.65
N ILE A 65 -11.63 -8.80 -3.81
CA ILE A 65 -11.63 -7.49 -3.16
C ILE A 65 -10.33 -6.77 -3.53
N MET A 66 -10.42 -5.60 -4.16
CA MET A 66 -9.24 -4.78 -4.41
C MET A 66 -8.88 -3.96 -3.17
N PHE A 67 -7.60 -3.86 -2.84
CA PHE A 67 -7.10 -3.02 -1.75
C PHE A 67 -6.25 -1.89 -2.32
N VAL A 68 -6.79 -0.67 -2.32
CA VAL A 68 -6.14 0.52 -2.86
C VAL A 68 -5.34 1.24 -1.78
N GLN A 69 -4.04 1.32 -1.98
CA GLN A 69 -3.09 2.03 -1.13
C GLN A 69 -2.54 3.28 -1.80
N ALA A 70 -2.40 3.27 -3.13
CA ALA A 70 -1.91 4.40 -3.92
C ALA A 70 -2.80 4.64 -5.15
N TYR A 71 -2.85 5.89 -5.63
CA TYR A 71 -3.65 6.26 -6.80
C TYR A 71 -3.01 5.79 -8.12
N ASP A 72 -1.69 5.83 -8.17
CA ASP A 72 -0.91 5.66 -9.40
C ASP A 72 -1.05 4.24 -9.97
N TYR A 73 -1.09 3.25 -9.10
CA TYR A 73 -1.12 1.85 -9.51
C TYR A 73 -2.48 1.37 -10.02
N ILE A 74 -3.55 2.13 -9.82
CA ILE A 74 -4.91 1.74 -10.26
C ILE A 74 -4.94 1.49 -11.77
N PHE A 75 -4.19 2.27 -12.55
CA PHE A 75 -4.17 2.20 -14.01
C PHE A 75 -2.92 1.58 -14.61
N GLU A 76 -1.84 1.48 -13.84
CA GLU A 76 -0.52 1.11 -14.36
C GLU A 76 -0.51 -0.29 -14.99
N LEU A 77 -1.29 -1.21 -14.44
CA LEU A 77 -1.32 -2.61 -14.87
C LEU A 77 -2.62 -3.01 -15.59
N MET A 78 -3.48 -2.05 -15.88
CA MET A 78 -4.75 -2.29 -16.58
C MET A 78 -4.66 -1.86 -18.03
N LYS A 79 -5.16 -2.70 -18.93
CA LYS A 79 -5.32 -2.31 -20.34
C LYS A 79 -6.37 -1.21 -20.46
N PRO A 80 -6.21 -0.26 -21.41
CA PRO A 80 -7.23 0.76 -21.65
C PRO A 80 -8.62 0.17 -21.88
N GLY A 81 -9.63 0.73 -21.21
CA GLY A 81 -11.02 0.28 -21.33
C GLY A 81 -11.39 -0.94 -20.49
N VAL A 82 -10.43 -1.55 -19.80
CA VAL A 82 -10.67 -2.65 -18.88
C VAL A 82 -10.96 -2.11 -17.49
N THR A 83 -11.93 -2.68 -16.80
CA THR A 83 -12.29 -2.33 -15.42
C THR A 83 -12.26 -3.55 -14.51
N TRP A 84 -12.05 -3.33 -13.24
CA TRP A 84 -12.05 -4.41 -12.23
C TRP A 84 -13.34 -5.21 -12.20
N GLY A 85 -14.49 -4.56 -12.49
CA GLY A 85 -15.80 -5.22 -12.54
C GLY A 85 -15.89 -6.34 -13.59
N GLN A 86 -15.12 -6.25 -14.69
CA GLN A 86 -15.06 -7.29 -15.73
C GLN A 86 -14.43 -8.59 -15.22
N PHE A 87 -13.64 -8.52 -14.15
CA PHE A 87 -13.01 -9.66 -13.48
C PHE A 87 -13.78 -10.13 -12.24
N GLY A 88 -15.00 -9.64 -12.04
CA GLY A 88 -15.84 -10.03 -10.92
C GLY A 88 -15.52 -9.31 -9.60
N VAL A 89 -14.68 -8.28 -9.61
CA VAL A 89 -14.45 -7.44 -8.41
C VAL A 89 -15.69 -6.59 -8.14
N ARG A 90 -16.25 -6.74 -6.96
CA ARG A 90 -17.44 -5.99 -6.51
C ARG A 90 -17.20 -5.12 -5.28
N ARG A 91 -16.07 -5.34 -4.61
CA ARG A 91 -15.68 -4.60 -3.41
C ARG A 91 -14.27 -4.05 -3.51
N CYS A 92 -14.05 -2.94 -2.83
CA CYS A 92 -12.75 -2.32 -2.73
C CYS A 92 -12.52 -1.79 -1.31
N LEU A 93 -11.35 -2.02 -0.78
CA LEU A 93 -10.85 -1.42 0.45
C LEU A 93 -9.96 -0.24 0.09
N THR A 94 -10.11 0.86 0.81
CA THR A 94 -9.29 2.08 0.66
C THR A 94 -8.74 2.51 2.00
N THR A 95 -7.67 3.28 2.03
CA THR A 95 -7.08 3.71 3.30
C THR A 95 -7.58 5.08 3.77
N THR A 96 -8.15 5.88 2.86
CA THR A 96 -8.62 7.25 3.16
C THR A 96 -9.93 7.57 2.45
N LYS A 97 -10.64 8.57 2.97
CA LYS A 97 -11.86 9.08 2.34
C LYS A 97 -11.61 9.67 0.94
N SER A 98 -10.45 10.26 0.73
CA SER A 98 -10.06 10.79 -0.58
C SER A 98 -9.92 9.66 -1.62
N GLN A 99 -9.28 8.55 -1.24
CA GLN A 99 -9.18 7.38 -2.12
C GLN A 99 -10.54 6.74 -2.38
N GLU A 100 -11.39 6.63 -1.36
CA GLU A 100 -12.76 6.12 -1.53
C GLU A 100 -13.53 6.96 -2.56
N ASN A 101 -13.52 8.28 -2.42
CA ASN A 101 -14.18 9.18 -3.37
C ASN A 101 -13.64 9.03 -4.79
N TYR A 102 -12.32 8.87 -4.91
CA TYR A 102 -11.67 8.67 -6.21
C TYR A 102 -12.07 7.34 -6.85
N VAL A 103 -11.99 6.24 -6.12
CA VAL A 103 -12.39 4.90 -6.59
C VAL A 103 -13.86 4.90 -6.99
N ASN A 104 -14.74 5.50 -6.19
CA ASN A 104 -16.17 5.62 -6.52
C ASN A 104 -16.45 6.41 -7.79
N SER A 105 -15.64 7.44 -8.08
CA SER A 105 -15.77 8.22 -9.32
C SER A 105 -15.34 7.40 -10.56
N LEU A 106 -14.39 6.50 -10.41
CA LEU A 106 -13.90 5.65 -11.50
C LEU A 106 -14.74 4.39 -11.70
N PHE A 107 -15.18 3.80 -10.61
CA PHE A 107 -15.86 2.50 -10.57
C PHE A 107 -17.15 2.59 -9.74
N PRO A 108 -18.19 3.26 -10.24
CA PRO A 108 -19.42 3.55 -9.47
C PRO A 108 -20.18 2.29 -9.01
N ASN A 109 -19.93 1.15 -9.64
CA ASN A 109 -20.59 -0.12 -9.31
C ASN A 109 -19.80 -0.96 -8.28
N ILE A 110 -18.65 -0.48 -7.82
CA ILE A 110 -17.83 -1.17 -6.81
C ILE A 110 -18.15 -0.58 -5.44
N LYS A 111 -18.52 -1.44 -4.49
CA LYS A 111 -18.76 -1.03 -3.10
C LYS A 111 -17.42 -0.78 -2.40
N THR A 112 -17.19 0.44 -1.95
CA THR A 112 -15.97 0.79 -1.21
C THR A 112 -16.16 0.76 0.29
N SER A 113 -15.08 0.47 1.01
CA SER A 113 -15.01 0.56 2.48
C SER A 113 -13.63 1.08 2.89
N ILE A 114 -13.57 1.90 3.94
CA ILE A 114 -12.31 2.46 4.42
C ILE A 114 -11.73 1.54 5.50
N VAL A 115 -10.47 1.15 5.31
CA VAL A 115 -9.64 0.49 6.32
C VAL A 115 -8.50 1.46 6.67
N SER A 116 -8.70 2.22 7.73
CA SER A 116 -7.71 3.21 8.14
C SER A 116 -6.45 2.54 8.68
N PRO A 117 -5.26 2.95 8.22
CA PRO A 117 -4.02 2.46 8.80
C PRO A 117 -3.92 2.90 10.27
N THR A 118 -3.43 2.00 11.11
CA THR A 118 -3.17 2.30 12.51
C THR A 118 -1.73 2.73 12.71
N ILE A 119 -1.52 3.65 13.64
CA ILE A 119 -0.17 4.04 14.06
C ILE A 119 0.24 3.10 15.19
N PRO A 120 1.37 2.38 15.07
CA PRO A 120 1.85 1.52 16.14
C PRO A 120 2.07 2.27 17.46
N ASN A 121 1.85 1.60 18.59
CA ASN A 121 1.90 2.20 19.93
C ASN A 121 3.28 2.76 20.32
N TYR A 122 4.35 2.36 19.63
CA TYR A 122 5.68 2.93 19.87
C TYR A 122 5.86 4.35 19.31
N PHE A 123 4.96 4.83 18.45
CA PHE A 123 4.91 6.22 18.06
C PHE A 123 4.20 7.04 19.13
N VAL A 124 4.96 7.49 20.11
CA VAL A 124 4.42 8.33 21.20
C VAL A 124 4.73 9.80 20.94
N LYS A 125 3.85 10.67 21.44
CA LYS A 125 4.09 12.10 21.39
C LYS A 125 5.34 12.43 22.21
N ASN A 126 6.38 12.94 21.56
CA ASN A 126 7.55 13.43 22.26
C ASN A 126 7.20 14.67 23.10
N LYS A 127 7.60 14.66 24.38
CA LYS A 127 7.39 15.78 25.32
C LYS A 127 8.52 16.82 25.25
N GLU A 128 9.63 16.50 24.56
CA GLU A 128 10.75 17.43 24.41
C GLU A 128 10.38 18.64 23.55
N PRO A 129 11.02 19.80 23.78
CA PRO A 129 10.86 20.97 22.93
C PRO A 129 11.20 20.65 21.47
N LYS A 130 10.33 21.10 20.57
CA LYS A 130 10.58 20.91 19.14
C LYS A 130 11.81 21.69 18.68
N LYS A 131 12.70 21.03 17.98
CA LYS A 131 13.86 21.67 17.34
C LYS A 131 13.45 22.30 16.01
N PRO A 132 14.07 23.39 15.57
CA PRO A 132 13.73 24.08 14.32
C PRO A 132 14.27 23.35 13.10
N PHE A 133 13.74 22.16 12.82
CA PHE A 133 14.05 21.43 11.60
C PHE A 133 12.79 20.91 10.94
N ILE A 134 12.87 20.68 9.64
CA ILE A 134 11.84 20.02 8.84
C ILE A 134 12.34 18.62 8.51
N ALA A 135 11.58 17.60 8.95
CA ALA A 135 11.78 16.23 8.51
C ALA A 135 11.28 16.10 7.08
N ILE A 136 12.09 15.54 6.20
CA ILE A 136 11.73 15.31 4.80
C ILE A 136 11.97 13.87 4.45
N HIS A 137 11.01 13.28 3.75
CA HIS A 137 11.14 11.95 3.17
C HIS A 137 10.62 11.98 1.75
N CYS A 138 11.54 11.95 0.79
CA CYS A 138 11.23 11.79 -0.63
C CYS A 138 11.77 10.45 -1.12
N ARG A 139 11.13 9.89 -2.13
CA ARG A 139 11.54 8.62 -2.72
C ARG A 139 12.95 8.69 -3.29
N GLU A 140 13.31 9.82 -3.91
CA GLU A 140 14.61 10.04 -4.53
C GLU A 140 15.38 11.20 -3.88
N SER A 141 16.71 11.06 -3.85
CA SER A 141 17.62 12.11 -3.32
C SER A 141 17.50 13.43 -4.09
N ARG A 142 17.27 13.34 -5.41
CA ARG A 142 17.11 14.51 -6.28
C ARG A 142 15.87 15.33 -5.92
N GLU A 143 14.76 14.66 -5.58
CA GLU A 143 13.54 15.32 -5.13
C GLU A 143 13.75 16.08 -3.82
N THR A 144 14.44 15.46 -2.86
CA THR A 144 14.83 16.11 -1.59
C THR A 144 15.64 17.37 -1.85
N ALA A 145 16.67 17.30 -2.72
CA ALA A 145 17.51 18.45 -3.03
C ALA A 145 16.73 19.58 -3.71
N ASN A 146 15.85 19.24 -4.66
CA ASN A 146 15.02 20.21 -5.35
C ASN A 146 14.02 20.89 -4.41
N PHE A 147 13.41 20.14 -3.51
CA PHE A 147 12.51 20.69 -2.49
C PHE A 147 13.22 21.68 -1.59
N ILE A 148 14.40 21.32 -1.06
CA ILE A 148 15.21 22.19 -0.19
C ILE A 148 15.60 23.48 -0.91
N LYS A 149 16.06 23.39 -2.16
CA LYS A 149 16.38 24.56 -2.99
C LYS A 149 15.17 25.46 -3.17
N SER A 150 14.04 24.91 -3.57
CA SER A 150 12.79 25.66 -3.74
C SER A 150 12.33 26.34 -2.46
N PHE A 151 12.46 25.68 -1.31
CA PHE A 151 12.12 26.25 -0.02
C PHE A 151 12.96 27.49 0.29
N TYR A 152 14.29 27.40 0.17
CA TYR A 152 15.17 28.55 0.48
C TYR A 152 15.05 29.68 -0.52
N ILE A 153 14.70 29.41 -1.78
CA ILE A 153 14.39 30.44 -2.78
C ILE A 153 13.13 31.21 -2.38
N LYS A 154 12.07 30.49 -1.98
CA LYS A 154 10.79 31.10 -1.58
C LYS A 154 10.82 31.75 -0.21
N HIS A 155 11.70 31.29 0.67
CA HIS A 155 11.78 31.72 2.08
C HIS A 155 13.21 32.07 2.48
N PRO A 156 13.85 33.08 1.87
CA PRO A 156 15.26 33.38 2.09
C PRO A 156 15.59 33.85 3.52
N PHE A 157 14.59 34.28 4.27
CA PHE A 157 14.73 34.67 5.68
C PHE A 157 14.67 33.52 6.68
N LEU A 158 14.32 32.32 6.23
CA LEU A 158 14.22 31.08 7.04
C LEU A 158 15.49 30.22 6.96
N LYS A 159 16.66 30.82 6.72
CA LYS A 159 17.96 30.10 6.59
C LYS A 159 18.36 29.33 7.85
N TRP A 160 17.79 29.67 9.00
CA TRP A 160 18.02 28.98 10.27
C TRP A 160 17.25 27.65 10.40
N ILE A 161 16.28 27.38 9.54
CA ILE A 161 15.59 26.09 9.48
C ILE A 161 16.49 25.09 8.77
N THR A 162 16.70 23.95 9.41
CA THR A 162 17.45 22.83 8.81
C THR A 162 16.53 21.74 8.33
N PHE A 163 16.97 20.97 7.33
CA PHE A 163 16.26 19.81 6.84
C PHE A 163 16.97 18.54 7.30
N ARG A 164 16.19 17.52 7.67
CA ARG A 164 16.69 16.18 7.95
C ARG A 164 16.02 15.20 7.03
N ASP A 165 16.85 14.51 6.25
CA ASP A 165 16.38 13.37 5.46
C ASP A 165 16.07 12.21 6.39
N MET A 166 14.84 11.69 6.28
CA MET A 166 14.36 10.59 7.11
C MET A 166 14.63 9.21 6.50
N ARG A 167 15.25 9.17 5.31
CA ARG A 167 15.63 7.88 4.70
C ARG A 167 16.75 7.24 5.53
N GLY A 168 16.64 5.96 5.76
CA GLY A 168 17.65 5.20 6.51
C GLY A 168 17.67 5.45 8.01
N LEU A 169 16.71 6.16 8.56
CA LEU A 169 16.53 6.16 10.01
C LEU A 169 16.04 4.76 10.41
N SER A 170 16.87 4.07 11.16
CA SER A 170 16.45 2.83 11.82
C SER A 170 15.26 3.13 12.74
N ARG A 171 14.33 2.23 12.78
CA ARG A 171 13.24 2.28 13.77
C ARG A 171 13.84 2.16 15.16
N PRO A 172 13.26 2.83 16.16
CA PRO A 172 13.67 2.65 17.55
C PRO A 172 13.47 1.22 18.00
#